data_58741926d291ff9b56bc6846ada42727
#
_entry.id   58741926d291ff9b56bc6846ada42727
#
_cell.length_a   1.000
_cell.length_b   1.000
_cell.length_c   1.000
_cell.angle_alpha   90.00
_cell.angle_beta   90.00
_cell.angle_gamma   90.00
#
_symmetry.space_group_name_H-M   'P 1'
#
loop_
_entity.id
_entity.type
_entity.pdbx_description
1 polymer ?
#
loop_
_entity_poly.entity_id
_entity_poly.type
_entity_poly.pdbx_seq_one_letter_code
_entity_poly.pdbx_strand_id
1 'polypeptide(L)'
;MGIVLKGGTIVSSKDSYIADIRIENGIIKAMGENLEVDGDEVINVSGRYILPGGIDAHTHFDLDVGVTRTADNFETGTKAALVGGTTTIIDYANHIKGQRFLDDLRSEEHTSE
;
A
#
# COMPACT_ATOMS: atom_id res chain seq x y z
N MET A 1 13.42 17.04 -2.14
CA MET A 1 12.05 17.56 -1.89
C MET A 1 11.25 16.48 -1.20
N GLY A 2 10.68 16.80 -0.09
CA GLY A 2 9.88 15.89 0.70
C GLY A 2 8.41 16.33 0.79
N ILE A 3 7.62 15.55 1.52
CA ILE A 3 6.23 15.85 1.86
C ILE A 3 6.13 15.88 3.38
N VAL A 4 5.48 16.92 3.91
CA VAL A 4 5.16 17.00 5.34
C VAL A 4 3.66 16.89 5.52
N LEU A 5 3.19 15.86 6.23
CA LEU A 5 1.83 15.77 6.73
C LEU A 5 1.76 16.51 8.06
N LYS A 6 1.02 17.62 8.10
CA LYS A 6 1.06 18.55 9.22
C LYS A 6 -0.21 18.50 10.07
N GLY A 7 -0.04 18.33 11.39
CA GLY A 7 -1.09 18.51 12.39
C GLY A 7 -2.09 17.37 12.50
N GLY A 8 -1.81 16.20 11.95
CA GLY A 8 -2.67 15.03 12.07
C GLY A 8 -2.51 14.29 13.40
N THR A 9 -3.48 13.45 13.71
CA THR A 9 -3.40 12.52 14.84
C THR A 9 -2.81 11.21 14.36
N ILE A 10 -1.58 10.95 14.76
CA ILE A 10 -0.88 9.69 14.45
C ILE A 10 -1.40 8.61 15.38
N VAL A 11 -1.86 7.50 14.82
CA VAL A 11 -2.39 6.37 15.58
C VAL A 11 -1.48 5.17 15.40
N SER A 12 -0.96 4.67 16.51
CA SER A 12 -0.16 3.45 16.56
C SER A 12 -0.88 2.36 17.36
N SER A 13 -0.29 1.17 17.43
CA SER A 13 -0.82 0.07 18.26
C SER A 13 -0.75 0.35 19.76
N LYS A 14 -0.02 1.37 20.19
CA LYS A 14 0.21 1.69 21.61
C LYS A 14 -0.48 2.96 22.06
N ASP A 15 -0.52 3.97 21.22
CA ASP A 15 -0.99 5.31 21.57
C ASP A 15 -1.46 6.09 20.34
N SER A 16 -2.01 7.26 20.60
CA SER A 16 -2.29 8.26 19.57
C SER A 16 -1.84 9.64 20.05
N TYR A 17 -1.28 10.43 19.15
CA TYR A 17 -0.79 11.76 19.45
C TYR A 17 -0.79 12.65 18.22
N ILE A 18 -0.83 13.96 18.42
CA ILE A 18 -0.76 14.94 17.32
C ILE A 18 0.71 15.23 17.03
N ALA A 19 1.11 15.02 15.77
CA ALA A 19 2.45 15.36 15.30
C ALA A 19 2.46 15.46 13.77
N ASP A 20 3.57 16.00 13.26
CA ASP A 20 3.86 16.01 11.83
C ASP A 20 4.63 14.75 11.42
N ILE A 21 4.51 14.39 10.16
CA ILE A 21 5.32 13.33 9.53
C ILE A 21 6.01 13.91 8.31
N ARG A 22 7.34 13.78 8.23
CA ARG A 22 8.09 14.11 7.03
C ARG A 22 8.46 12.86 6.26
N ILE A 23 8.14 12.86 4.98
CA ILE A 23 8.37 11.76 4.04
C ILE A 23 9.30 12.25 2.94
N GLU A 24 10.32 11.49 2.61
CA GLU A 24 11.21 11.75 1.51
C GLU A 24 11.63 10.45 0.84
N ASN A 25 11.59 10.42 -0.50
CA ASN A 25 11.89 9.22 -1.28
C ASN A 25 11.09 7.98 -0.84
N GLY A 26 9.81 8.17 -0.53
CA GLY A 26 8.92 7.07 -0.11
C GLY A 26 9.18 6.54 1.31
N ILE A 27 10.02 7.20 2.09
CA ILE A 27 10.40 6.76 3.44
C ILE A 27 10.03 7.83 4.46
N ILE A 28 9.45 7.41 5.60
CA ILE A 28 9.24 8.28 6.74
C ILE A 28 10.60 8.63 7.34
N LYS A 29 10.98 9.89 7.24
CA LYS A 29 12.27 10.39 7.75
C LYS A 29 12.19 10.85 9.19
N ALA A 30 11.08 11.44 9.60
CA ALA A 30 10.88 11.94 10.94
C ALA A 30 9.40 12.03 11.31
N MET A 31 9.13 11.94 12.60
CA MET A 31 7.84 12.24 13.22
C MET A 31 8.08 13.17 14.39
N GLY A 32 7.34 14.26 14.49
CA GLY A 32 7.52 15.26 15.54
C GLY A 32 6.94 16.61 15.15
N GLU A 33 7.63 17.67 15.56
CA GLU A 33 7.23 19.05 15.28
C GLU A 33 8.30 19.76 14.45
N ASN A 34 7.87 20.76 13.66
CA ASN A 34 8.78 21.62 12.89
C ASN A 34 9.74 20.84 11.96
N LEU A 35 9.21 19.90 11.23
CA LEU A 35 9.98 19.00 10.36
C LEU A 35 10.22 19.54 8.95
N GLU A 36 9.59 20.63 8.61
CA GLU A 36 9.57 21.24 7.30
C GLU A 36 10.96 21.73 6.87
N VAL A 37 11.38 21.40 5.68
CA VAL A 37 12.62 21.84 5.04
C VAL A 37 12.23 22.61 3.77
N ASP A 38 13.06 23.59 3.39
CA ASP A 38 12.81 24.39 2.17
C ASP A 38 12.64 23.50 0.95
N GLY A 39 11.54 23.74 0.23
CA GLY A 39 11.15 22.97 -0.95
C GLY A 39 10.24 21.77 -0.67
N ASP A 40 9.94 21.49 0.58
CA ASP A 40 8.95 20.43 0.91
C ASP A 40 7.52 20.88 0.57
N GLU A 41 6.72 19.93 0.12
CA GLU A 41 5.27 20.09 0.02
C GLU A 41 4.64 19.88 1.40
N VAL A 42 3.83 20.83 1.85
CA VAL A 42 3.13 20.73 3.14
C VAL A 42 1.65 20.44 2.92
N ILE A 43 1.18 19.33 3.45
CA ILE A 43 -0.22 18.93 3.41
C ILE A 43 -0.81 19.06 4.80
N ASN A 44 -1.78 19.96 4.96
CA ASN A 44 -2.49 20.12 6.22
C ASN A 44 -3.49 18.95 6.41
N VAL A 45 -3.26 18.16 7.42
CA VAL A 45 -4.09 17.01 7.80
C VAL A 45 -4.68 17.17 9.21
N SER A 46 -4.79 18.39 9.70
CA SER A 46 -5.41 18.70 10.99
C SER A 46 -6.83 18.14 11.07
N GLY A 47 -7.17 17.53 12.19
CA GLY A 47 -8.47 16.87 12.40
C GLY A 47 -8.62 15.51 11.73
N ARG A 48 -7.56 15.00 11.08
CA ARG A 48 -7.54 13.68 10.45
C ARG A 48 -6.67 12.70 11.23
N TYR A 49 -7.00 11.44 11.12
CA TYR A 49 -6.15 10.36 11.64
C TYR A 49 -5.12 9.95 10.58
N ILE A 50 -3.91 9.70 11.03
CA ILE A 50 -2.83 9.11 10.21
C ILE A 50 -2.57 7.72 10.76
N LEU A 51 -2.81 6.71 9.94
CA LEU A 51 -2.61 5.31 10.27
C LEU A 51 -1.64 4.68 9.30
N PRO A 52 -0.96 3.59 9.68
CA PRO A 52 -0.32 2.73 8.70
C PRO A 52 -1.31 2.25 7.65
N GLY A 53 -0.87 2.11 6.41
CA GLY A 53 -1.70 1.53 5.36
C GLY A 53 -2.15 0.12 5.72
N GLY A 54 -3.36 -0.25 5.28
CA GLY A 54 -3.88 -1.58 5.47
C GLY A 54 -3.04 -2.63 4.74
N ILE A 55 -2.99 -3.83 5.31
CA ILE A 55 -2.38 -5.01 4.69
C ILE A 55 -3.49 -6.02 4.43
N ASP A 56 -3.73 -6.34 3.16
CA ASP A 56 -4.61 -7.44 2.78
C ASP A 56 -3.74 -8.69 2.57
N ALA A 57 -3.85 -9.63 3.49
CA ALA A 57 -3.00 -10.81 3.55
C ALA A 57 -3.52 -11.98 2.70
N HIS A 58 -4.60 -11.78 1.93
CA HIS A 58 -5.15 -12.84 1.09
C HIS A 58 -5.91 -12.26 -0.09
N THR A 59 -5.20 -12.10 -1.20
CA THR A 59 -5.77 -11.57 -2.45
C THR A 59 -5.58 -12.54 -3.60
N HIS A 60 -6.42 -12.37 -4.62
CA HIS A 60 -6.35 -13.07 -5.89
C HIS A 60 -6.68 -12.10 -7.02
N PHE A 61 -5.66 -11.58 -7.69
CA PHE A 61 -5.82 -10.76 -8.88
C PHE A 61 -5.56 -11.59 -10.13
N ASP A 62 -6.28 -11.28 -11.21
CA ASP A 62 -6.17 -11.94 -12.51
C ASP A 62 -6.20 -13.48 -12.43
N LEU A 63 -6.96 -13.98 -11.45
CA LEU A 63 -7.07 -15.42 -11.20
C LEU A 63 -7.97 -16.08 -12.25
N ASP A 64 -7.45 -17.09 -12.93
CA ASP A 64 -8.21 -17.99 -13.79
C ASP A 64 -8.87 -19.09 -12.93
N VAL A 65 -10.19 -19.09 -12.93
CA VAL A 65 -10.99 -20.10 -12.22
C VAL A 65 -11.58 -21.16 -13.17
N GLY A 66 -11.04 -21.27 -14.38
CA GLY A 66 -11.40 -22.27 -15.37
C GLY A 66 -12.57 -21.87 -16.27
N VAL A 67 -13.60 -21.26 -15.75
CA VAL A 67 -14.79 -20.79 -16.49
C VAL A 67 -14.76 -19.28 -16.75
N THR A 68 -13.99 -18.55 -15.98
CA THR A 68 -13.80 -17.10 -16.08
C THR A 68 -12.53 -16.68 -15.34
N ARG A 69 -12.21 -15.38 -15.43
CA ARG A 69 -11.15 -14.75 -14.62
C ARG A 69 -11.77 -13.80 -13.62
N THR A 70 -11.05 -13.50 -12.55
CA THR A 70 -11.42 -12.44 -11.61
C THR A 70 -11.50 -11.09 -12.34
N ALA A 71 -12.38 -10.20 -11.86
CA ALA A 71 -12.67 -8.93 -12.52
C ALA A 71 -11.48 -7.99 -12.58
N ASP A 72 -10.61 -8.03 -11.56
CA ASP A 72 -9.46 -7.13 -11.43
C ASP A 72 -8.14 -7.85 -11.75
N ASN A 73 -7.31 -7.18 -12.53
CA ASN A 73 -5.90 -7.51 -12.66
C ASN A 73 -5.08 -6.81 -11.56
N PHE A 74 -3.76 -7.00 -11.57
CA PHE A 74 -2.89 -6.37 -10.57
C PHE A 74 -2.97 -4.84 -10.60
N GLU A 75 -3.04 -4.22 -11.77
CA GLU A 75 -3.11 -2.76 -11.89
C GLU A 75 -4.44 -2.22 -11.32
N THR A 76 -5.56 -2.73 -11.77
CA THR A 76 -6.88 -2.23 -11.34
C THR A 76 -7.17 -2.57 -9.88
N GLY A 77 -6.82 -3.78 -9.46
CA GLY A 77 -7.02 -4.23 -8.09
C GLY A 77 -6.15 -3.49 -7.08
N THR A 78 -4.87 -3.25 -7.38
CA THR A 78 -3.98 -2.48 -6.49
C THR A 78 -4.36 -1.01 -6.44
N LYS A 79 -4.82 -0.40 -7.55
CA LYS A 79 -5.37 0.96 -7.53
C LYS A 79 -6.61 1.05 -6.63
N ALA A 80 -7.53 0.10 -6.73
CA ALA A 80 -8.70 0.05 -5.87
C ALA A 80 -8.32 -0.12 -4.39
N ALA A 81 -7.35 -0.99 -4.10
CA ALA A 81 -6.82 -1.19 -2.76
C ALA A 81 -6.26 0.12 -2.18
N LEU A 82 -5.43 0.84 -2.94
CA LEU A 82 -4.86 2.14 -2.52
C LEU A 82 -5.93 3.18 -2.23
N VAL A 83 -6.97 3.28 -3.06
CA VAL A 83 -8.10 4.19 -2.83
C VAL A 83 -8.82 3.87 -1.53
N GLY A 84 -8.89 2.59 -1.15
CA GLY A 84 -9.47 2.13 0.12
C GLY A 84 -8.51 2.21 1.33
N GLY A 85 -7.25 2.63 1.12
CA GLY A 85 -6.24 2.74 2.18
C GLY A 85 -5.43 1.46 2.43
N THR A 86 -5.57 0.45 1.59
CA THR A 86 -4.72 -0.75 1.61
C THR A 86 -3.48 -0.52 0.79
N THR A 87 -2.30 -0.56 1.42
CA THR A 87 -1.01 -0.23 0.79
C THR A 87 -0.12 -1.44 0.57
N THR A 88 -0.50 -2.58 1.10
CA THR A 88 0.24 -3.84 0.95
C THR A 88 -0.75 -4.97 0.71
N ILE A 89 -0.44 -5.81 -0.26
CA ILE A 89 -1.20 -7.03 -0.55
C ILE A 89 -0.28 -8.23 -0.52
N ILE A 90 -0.84 -9.38 -0.15
CA ILE A 90 -0.19 -10.69 -0.29
C ILE A 90 -1.09 -11.49 -1.21
N ASP A 91 -0.65 -11.67 -2.45
CA ASP A 91 -1.38 -12.42 -3.44
C ASP A 91 -0.94 -13.89 -3.44
N TYR A 92 -1.84 -14.75 -3.85
CA TYR A 92 -1.61 -16.19 -3.87
C TYR A 92 -1.56 -16.70 -5.30
N ALA A 93 -0.39 -17.20 -5.71
CA ALA A 93 -0.25 -17.93 -6.95
C ALA A 93 -0.86 -19.33 -6.80
N ASN A 94 -1.73 -19.70 -7.73
CA ASN A 94 -2.32 -21.02 -7.73
C ASN A 94 -1.30 -22.07 -8.22
N HIS A 95 -1.08 -23.09 -7.40
CA HIS A 95 -0.26 -24.22 -7.81
C HIS A 95 -1.07 -25.25 -8.60
N ILE A 96 -0.61 -25.55 -9.79
CA ILE A 96 -1.21 -26.59 -10.63
C ILE A 96 -0.47 -27.91 -10.39
N LYS A 97 -1.21 -28.95 -10.02
CA LYS A 97 -0.64 -30.28 -9.76
C LYS A 97 0.15 -30.77 -10.97
N GLY A 98 1.41 -31.10 -10.76
CA GLY A 98 2.32 -31.60 -11.79
C GLY A 98 3.19 -30.53 -12.44
N GLN A 99 3.01 -29.25 -12.13
CA GLN A 99 3.89 -28.16 -12.54
C GLN A 99 4.85 -27.78 -11.41
N ARG A 100 5.94 -27.09 -11.78
CA ARG A 100 6.83 -26.52 -10.76
C ARG A 100 6.23 -25.24 -10.21
N PHE A 101 6.27 -25.06 -8.90
CA PHE A 101 5.76 -23.85 -8.23
C PHE A 101 6.31 -22.54 -8.81
N LEU A 102 7.61 -22.53 -9.19
CA LEU A 102 8.22 -21.34 -9.79
C LEU A 102 7.67 -21.01 -11.19
N ASP A 103 7.18 -21.99 -11.94
CA ASP A 103 6.58 -21.74 -13.25
C ASP A 103 5.16 -21.16 -13.07
N ASP A 104 4.42 -21.61 -12.08
CA ASP A 104 3.12 -21.04 -11.72
C ASP A 104 3.28 -19.57 -11.27
N LEU A 105 4.27 -19.29 -10.40
CA LEU A 105 4.55 -17.94 -9.93
C LEU A 105 4.91 -17.00 -11.08
N ARG A 106 5.73 -17.44 -12.03
CA ARG A 106 6.11 -16.65 -13.21
C ARG A 106 4.95 -16.37 -14.15
N SER A 107 3.99 -17.29 -14.24
CA SER A 107 2.79 -17.05 -15.05
C SER A 107 1.94 -15.92 -14.50
N GLU A 108 1.90 -15.75 -13.18
CA GLU A 108 1.24 -14.62 -12.51
C GLU A 108 1.96 -13.28 -12.79
N GLU A 109 3.30 -13.29 -12.79
CA GLU A 109 4.09 -12.08 -13.08
C GLU A 109 3.88 -11.56 -14.51
N HIS A 110 3.67 -12.43 -15.50
CA HIS A 110 3.50 -12.08 -16.91
C HIS A 110 2.11 -11.55 -17.27
N THR A 111 1.12 -11.69 -16.39
CA THR A 111 -0.24 -11.13 -16.60
C THR A 111 -0.33 -9.63 -16.26
N SER A 112 0.73 -9.04 -15.75
CA SER A 112 0.80 -7.64 -15.33
C SER A 112 1.45 -6.68 -16.34
N GLU A 113 1.81 -7.17 -17.54
CA GLU A 113 2.33 -6.32 -18.63
C GLU A 113 1.24 -5.83 -19.60
#